data_dd6ccf39eb9b74ecfc5992ae53d25b4f
#
_entry.id   dd6ccf39eb9b74ecfc5992ae53d25b4f
#
_cell.length_a   1.000
_cell.length_b   1.000
_cell.length_c   1.000
_cell.angle_alpha   90.00
_cell.angle_beta   90.00
_cell.angle_gamma   90.00
#
_symmetry.space_group_name_H-M   'P 1'
#
loop_
_entity.id
_entity.type
_entity.pdbx_description
1 polymer ?
#
loop_
_entity_poly.entity_id
_entity_poly.type
_entity_poly.pdbx_seq_one_letter_code
_entity_poly.pdbx_strand_id
1 'polypeptide(L)'
;PMLDIRRPGFVFRHREADGEHYVYVEDIAQKRLAGYTVFNRLVEVDRRADRHLRAPHSRYAPGYQRCGLATAVYEWWLAAGRSLITGARQSPAANALWHSLARRHELFYVRLEDKRLRCLGDQVDEATRGDLHTRMILVGRGLDRAGLATLIGCDALTLSSQRNSISSAGSTES
;
A
#
# COMPACT_ATOMS: atom_id res chain seq x y z
N PRO A 1 6.91 -18.58 11.54
CA PRO A 1 7.55 -17.95 12.71
C PRO A 1 6.63 -16.94 13.38
N MET A 2 6.92 -16.64 14.64
CA MET A 2 6.23 -15.61 15.40
C MET A 2 6.89 -14.25 15.11
N LEU A 3 6.06 -13.21 14.92
CA LEU A 3 6.54 -11.86 14.67
C LEU A 3 6.68 -11.05 15.95
N ASP A 4 7.66 -10.17 16.03
CA ASP A 4 7.80 -9.20 17.11
C ASP A 4 6.90 -7.97 16.86
N ILE A 5 5.59 -8.20 16.93
CA ILE A 5 4.59 -7.14 16.91
C ILE A 5 4.00 -7.07 18.32
N ARG A 6 4.19 -5.93 18.99
CA ARG A 6 3.75 -5.74 20.37
C ARG A 6 2.30 -5.24 20.43
N ARG A 7 1.39 -6.18 20.66
CA ARG A 7 -0.02 -5.90 20.97
C ARG A 7 -0.42 -6.81 22.12
N PRO A 8 -0.65 -6.28 23.34
CA PRO A 8 -1.00 -7.09 24.50
C PRO A 8 -2.20 -7.99 24.23
N GLY A 9 -2.07 -9.26 24.58
CA GLY A 9 -3.13 -10.25 24.38
C GLY A 9 -3.16 -10.94 23.02
N PHE A 10 -2.28 -10.55 22.08
CA PHE A 10 -2.24 -11.11 20.73
C PHE A 10 -0.86 -11.67 20.36
N VAL A 11 -0.86 -12.73 19.56
CA VAL A 11 0.32 -13.31 18.92
C VAL A 11 0.13 -13.23 17.42
N PHE A 12 1.19 -12.81 16.73
CA PHE A 12 1.23 -12.68 15.27
C PHE A 12 2.13 -13.78 14.70
N ARG A 13 1.57 -14.64 13.85
CA ARG A 13 2.30 -15.73 13.21
C ARG A 13 2.41 -15.49 11.72
N HIS A 14 3.61 -15.59 11.22
CA HIS A 14 3.94 -15.40 9.81
C HIS A 14 4.23 -16.74 9.12
N ARG A 15 3.71 -16.89 7.93
CA ARG A 15 4.03 -17.96 6.99
C ARG A 15 4.25 -17.37 5.61
N GLU A 16 5.23 -17.88 4.90
CA GLU A 16 5.45 -17.59 3.49
C GLU A 16 5.18 -18.85 2.68
N ALA A 17 4.47 -18.70 1.58
CA ALA A 17 4.21 -19.77 0.61
C ALA A 17 4.03 -19.16 -0.78
N ASP A 18 4.76 -19.66 -1.75
CA ASP A 18 4.71 -19.27 -3.17
C ASP A 18 4.91 -17.76 -3.42
N GLY A 19 5.71 -17.12 -2.56
CA GLY A 19 6.00 -15.67 -2.59
C GLY A 19 4.89 -14.80 -2.04
N GLU A 20 3.86 -15.39 -1.47
CA GLU A 20 2.83 -14.72 -0.69
C GLU A 20 3.11 -14.83 0.80
N HIS A 21 2.70 -13.83 1.56
CA HIS A 21 2.94 -13.79 3.00
C HIS A 21 1.62 -13.74 3.76
N TYR A 22 1.49 -14.63 4.72
CA TYR A 22 0.29 -14.79 5.55
C TYR A 22 0.64 -14.41 6.98
N VAL A 23 -0.10 -13.49 7.57
CA VAL A 23 0.02 -13.12 8.97
C VAL A 23 -1.29 -13.44 9.69
N TYR A 24 -1.25 -14.43 10.55
CA TYR A 24 -2.37 -14.83 11.40
C TYR A 24 -2.26 -14.16 12.76
N VAL A 25 -3.36 -13.65 13.28
CA VAL A 25 -3.44 -13.01 14.58
C VAL A 25 -4.29 -13.85 15.52
N GLU A 26 -3.70 -14.31 16.61
CA GLU A 26 -4.33 -15.14 17.61
C GLU A 26 -4.60 -14.33 18.89
N ASP A 27 -5.82 -14.44 19.41
CA ASP A 27 -6.17 -13.98 20.74
C ASP A 27 -5.75 -15.04 21.76
N ILE A 28 -4.79 -14.71 22.62
CA ILE A 28 -4.20 -15.66 23.58
C ILE A 28 -5.23 -16.05 24.65
N ALA A 29 -6.00 -15.08 25.15
CA ALA A 29 -6.97 -15.30 26.21
C ALA A 29 -8.15 -16.16 25.75
N GLN A 30 -8.66 -15.89 24.55
CA GLN A 30 -9.78 -16.61 23.95
C GLN A 30 -9.35 -17.88 23.21
N LYS A 31 -8.04 -18.10 23.03
CA LYS A 31 -7.47 -19.25 22.30
C LYS A 31 -8.09 -19.44 20.93
N ARG A 32 -8.27 -18.36 20.18
CA ARG A 32 -8.87 -18.37 18.85
C ARG A 32 -8.22 -17.39 17.88
N LEU A 33 -8.43 -17.62 16.60
CA LEU A 33 -7.99 -16.73 15.55
C LEU A 33 -8.83 -15.44 15.57
N ALA A 34 -8.16 -14.31 15.73
CA ALA A 34 -8.78 -12.98 15.61
C ALA A 34 -8.99 -12.58 14.14
N GLY A 35 -8.04 -12.95 13.29
CA GLY A 35 -8.08 -12.65 11.87
C GLY A 35 -6.74 -12.90 11.19
N TYR A 36 -6.64 -12.46 9.94
CA TYR A 36 -5.42 -12.59 9.17
C TYR A 36 -5.27 -11.46 8.15
N THR A 37 -4.04 -11.26 7.71
CA THR A 37 -3.69 -10.46 6.54
C THR A 37 -2.85 -11.32 5.60
N VAL A 38 -3.20 -11.32 4.32
CA VAL A 38 -2.41 -11.92 3.25
C VAL A 38 -1.82 -10.81 2.41
N PHE A 39 -0.52 -10.86 2.17
CA PHE A 39 0.17 -10.01 1.21
C PHE A 39 0.33 -10.78 -0.08
N ASN A 40 -0.59 -10.57 -1.01
CA ASN A 40 -0.69 -11.31 -2.25
C ASN A 40 0.32 -10.84 -3.28
N ARG A 41 0.81 -11.76 -4.09
CA ARG A 41 1.49 -11.44 -5.33
C ARG A 41 0.53 -10.78 -6.30
N LEU A 42 1.10 -10.05 -7.26
CA LEU A 42 0.35 -9.33 -8.28
C LEU A 42 0.47 -10.06 -9.62
N VAL A 43 -0.65 -10.60 -10.09
CA VAL A 43 -0.74 -11.19 -11.44
C VAL A 43 -1.07 -10.14 -12.51
N GLU A 44 -1.54 -8.98 -12.07
CA GLU A 44 -1.99 -7.87 -12.93
C GLU A 44 -0.86 -6.95 -13.40
N VAL A 45 0.34 -7.10 -12.86
CA VAL A 45 1.53 -6.31 -13.20
C VAL A 45 2.61 -7.20 -13.82
N ASP A 46 3.63 -6.59 -14.40
CA ASP A 46 4.80 -7.30 -14.87
C ASP A 46 5.66 -7.84 -13.71
N ARG A 47 6.59 -8.74 -14.02
CA ARG A 47 7.47 -9.36 -13.02
C ARG A 47 8.36 -8.37 -12.30
N ARG A 48 8.69 -7.25 -12.95
CA ARG A 48 9.52 -6.20 -12.36
C ARG A 48 8.79 -5.54 -11.19
N ALA A 49 7.56 -5.13 -11.41
CA ALA A 49 6.74 -4.52 -10.36
C ALA A 49 6.34 -5.53 -9.27
N ASP A 50 5.99 -6.76 -9.64
CA ASP A 50 5.61 -7.80 -8.67
C ASP A 50 6.69 -8.09 -7.62
N ARG A 51 7.97 -7.93 -7.96
CA ARG A 51 9.07 -8.12 -7.00
C ARG A 51 9.05 -7.12 -5.84
N HIS A 52 8.52 -5.93 -6.06
CA HIS A 52 8.61 -4.80 -5.14
C HIS A 52 7.30 -4.45 -4.46
N LEU A 53 6.20 -5.06 -4.88
CA LEU A 53 4.86 -4.73 -4.41
C LEU A 53 4.12 -5.98 -3.95
N ARG A 54 3.27 -5.83 -2.95
CA ARG A 54 2.29 -6.82 -2.53
C ARG A 54 0.93 -6.14 -2.35
N ALA A 55 -0.13 -6.87 -2.68
CA ALA A 55 -1.50 -6.41 -2.46
C ALA A 55 -2.04 -7.05 -1.18
N PRO A 56 -2.28 -6.27 -0.12
CA PRO A 56 -2.78 -6.82 1.13
C PRO A 56 -4.28 -7.06 1.08
N HIS A 57 -4.70 -8.18 1.66
CA HIS A 57 -6.08 -8.49 1.95
C HIS A 57 -6.20 -8.92 3.41
N SER A 58 -7.09 -8.27 4.15
CA SER A 58 -7.29 -8.53 5.57
C SER A 58 -8.71 -8.97 5.88
N ARG A 59 -8.83 -9.92 6.79
CA ARG A 59 -10.11 -10.35 7.32
C ARG A 59 -10.00 -10.58 8.82
N TYR A 60 -10.80 -9.84 9.59
CA TYR A 60 -10.88 -9.94 11.04
C TYR A 60 -12.32 -10.17 11.47
N ALA A 61 -12.52 -11.03 12.48
CA ALA A 61 -13.83 -11.26 13.05
C ALA A 61 -14.40 -9.96 13.66
N PRO A 62 -15.73 -9.76 13.70
CA PRO A 62 -16.34 -8.49 14.12
C PRO A 62 -15.86 -7.96 15.47
N GLY A 63 -15.63 -8.85 16.45
CA GLY A 63 -15.11 -8.45 17.76
C GLY A 63 -13.66 -7.97 17.79
N TYR A 64 -12.92 -8.14 16.69
CA TYR A 64 -11.51 -7.76 16.53
C TYR A 64 -11.29 -6.68 15.50
N GLN A 65 -12.35 -6.14 14.93
CA GLN A 65 -12.27 -5.02 13.99
C GLN A 65 -12.06 -3.71 14.75
N ARG A 66 -11.41 -2.74 14.09
CA ARG A 66 -11.16 -1.37 14.60
C ARG A 66 -10.35 -1.31 15.90
N CYS A 67 -9.58 -2.34 16.22
CA CYS A 67 -8.68 -2.35 17.37
C CYS A 67 -7.20 -2.26 17.00
N GLY A 68 -6.91 -1.91 15.75
CA GLY A 68 -5.55 -1.64 15.26
C GLY A 68 -4.73 -2.88 14.92
N LEU A 69 -5.31 -4.07 14.83
CA LEU A 69 -4.58 -5.29 14.48
C LEU A 69 -4.08 -5.26 13.03
N ALA A 70 -4.95 -4.94 12.08
CA ALA A 70 -4.54 -4.80 10.67
C ALA A 70 -3.48 -3.70 10.50
N THR A 71 -3.66 -2.56 11.16
CA THR A 71 -2.67 -1.47 11.16
C THR A 71 -1.30 -1.96 11.63
N ALA A 72 -1.24 -2.72 12.72
CA ALA A 72 0.01 -3.26 13.25
C ALA A 72 0.72 -4.20 12.25
N VAL A 73 -0.04 -5.02 11.54
CA VAL A 73 0.49 -5.92 10.51
C VAL A 73 1.03 -5.14 9.30
N TYR A 74 0.31 -4.13 8.83
CA TYR A 74 0.75 -3.29 7.73
C TYR A 74 2.00 -2.47 8.11
N GLU A 75 2.05 -1.91 9.31
CA GLU A 75 3.23 -1.20 9.82
C GLU A 75 4.46 -2.11 9.89
N TRP A 76 4.29 -3.34 10.35
CA TRP A 76 5.37 -4.32 10.35
C TRP A 76 5.92 -4.55 8.93
N TRP A 77 5.03 -4.69 7.94
CA TRP A 77 5.41 -4.88 6.54
C TRP A 77 6.18 -3.68 5.99
N LEU A 78 5.63 -2.50 6.16
CA LEU A 78 6.22 -1.24 5.68
C LEU A 78 7.54 -0.92 6.41
N ALA A 79 7.62 -1.20 7.71
CA ALA A 79 8.83 -1.00 8.50
C ALA A 79 10.01 -1.87 8.05
N ALA A 80 9.72 -3.02 7.45
CA ALA A 80 10.73 -3.88 6.84
C ALA A 80 11.20 -3.42 5.44
N GLY A 81 10.80 -2.24 5.00
CA GLY A 81 11.18 -1.68 3.70
C GLY A 81 10.35 -2.21 2.52
N ARG A 82 9.25 -2.88 2.78
CA ARG A 82 8.39 -3.50 1.77
C ARG A 82 7.22 -2.60 1.44
N SER A 83 6.93 -2.42 0.16
CA SER A 83 5.86 -1.53 -0.31
C SER A 83 4.57 -2.28 -0.62
N LEU A 84 3.46 -1.56 -0.59
CA LEU A 84 2.11 -2.10 -0.79
C LEU A 84 1.41 -1.38 -1.94
N ILE A 85 0.53 -2.10 -2.63
CA ILE A 85 -0.40 -1.55 -3.62
C ILE A 85 -1.81 -2.01 -3.31
N THR A 86 -2.80 -1.15 -3.54
CA THR A 86 -4.22 -1.52 -3.37
C THR A 86 -4.70 -2.45 -4.47
N GLY A 87 -5.70 -3.27 -4.17
CA GLY A 87 -6.50 -3.97 -5.17
C GLY A 87 -7.41 -3.01 -5.96
N ALA A 88 -8.14 -3.57 -6.94
CA ALA A 88 -9.07 -2.80 -7.77
C ALA A 88 -10.24 -2.19 -6.99
N ARG A 89 -10.65 -2.85 -5.93
CA ARG A 89 -11.75 -2.41 -5.07
C ARG A 89 -11.30 -2.45 -3.62
N GLN A 90 -11.60 -1.38 -2.90
CA GLN A 90 -11.38 -1.30 -1.46
C GLN A 90 -12.70 -1.13 -0.74
N SER A 91 -12.85 -1.81 0.41
CA SER A 91 -13.89 -1.48 1.37
C SER A 91 -13.64 -0.09 1.98
N PRO A 92 -14.67 0.60 2.50
CA PRO A 92 -14.47 1.86 3.22
C PRO A 92 -13.49 1.74 4.38
N ALA A 93 -13.49 0.62 5.10
CA ALA A 93 -12.56 0.35 6.20
C ALA A 93 -11.12 0.20 5.71
N ALA A 94 -10.89 -0.51 4.61
CA ALA A 94 -9.57 -0.63 4.00
C ALA A 94 -9.06 0.72 3.50
N ASN A 95 -9.90 1.50 2.85
CA ASN A 95 -9.56 2.85 2.39
C ASN A 95 -9.15 3.76 3.56
N ALA A 96 -9.91 3.75 4.67
CA ALA A 96 -9.59 4.50 5.88
C ALA A 96 -8.23 4.08 6.49
N LEU A 97 -7.94 2.78 6.51
CA LEU A 97 -6.64 2.25 6.96
C LEU A 97 -5.49 2.78 6.11
N TRP A 98 -5.62 2.76 4.79
CA TRP A 98 -4.60 3.27 3.88
C TRP A 98 -4.33 4.76 4.08
N HIS A 99 -5.36 5.58 4.22
CA HIS A 99 -5.20 7.02 4.51
C HIS A 99 -4.61 7.28 5.89
N SER A 100 -4.91 6.45 6.88
CA SER A 100 -4.27 6.52 8.19
C SER A 100 -2.76 6.22 8.10
N LEU A 101 -2.37 5.21 7.36
CA LEU A 101 -0.96 4.85 7.13
C LEU A 101 -0.21 5.93 6.33
N ALA A 102 -0.89 6.63 5.43
CA ALA A 102 -0.32 7.72 4.65
C ALA A 102 0.13 8.93 5.48
N ARG A 103 -0.24 9.00 6.76
CA ARG A 103 0.30 10.00 7.70
C ARG A 103 1.75 9.74 8.09
N ARG A 104 2.22 8.51 7.96
CA ARG A 104 3.55 8.06 8.38
C ARG A 104 4.40 7.48 7.25
N HIS A 105 3.78 7.18 6.12
CA HIS A 105 4.43 6.59 4.95
C HIS A 105 4.05 7.40 3.72
N GLU A 106 4.96 7.50 2.76
CA GLU A 106 4.66 8.14 1.48
C GLU A 106 3.59 7.35 0.73
N LEU A 107 2.60 8.04 0.19
CA LEU A 107 1.56 7.50 -0.65
C LEU A 107 1.60 8.17 -2.01
N PHE A 108 1.43 7.40 -3.08
CA PHE A 108 1.19 7.95 -4.41
C PHE A 108 0.21 7.08 -5.20
N TYR A 109 -0.35 7.65 -6.24
CA TYR A 109 -1.30 6.99 -7.12
C TYR A 109 -0.64 6.53 -8.39
N VAL A 110 -1.09 5.39 -8.90
CA VAL A 110 -0.66 4.83 -10.17
C VAL A 110 -1.88 4.40 -10.98
N ARG A 111 -1.74 4.42 -12.31
CA ARG A 111 -2.68 3.79 -13.22
C ARG A 111 -2.12 2.47 -13.69
N LEU A 112 -2.91 1.42 -13.55
CA LEU A 112 -2.56 0.06 -13.98
C LEU A 112 -3.30 -0.25 -15.29
N GLU A 113 -2.56 -0.34 -16.39
CA GLU A 113 -3.04 -0.75 -17.70
C GLU A 113 -2.00 -1.63 -18.39
N ASP A 114 -2.45 -2.69 -19.06
CA ASP A 114 -1.61 -3.59 -19.84
C ASP A 114 -0.38 -4.08 -19.05
N LYS A 115 -0.58 -4.46 -17.80
CA LYS A 115 0.44 -4.91 -16.84
C LYS A 115 1.50 -3.85 -16.49
N ARG A 116 1.31 -2.61 -16.91
CA ARG A 116 2.22 -1.49 -16.64
C ARG A 116 1.62 -0.51 -15.66
N LEU A 117 2.49 0.06 -14.84
CA LEU A 117 2.15 1.09 -13.88
C LEU A 117 2.60 2.46 -14.39
N ARG A 118 1.68 3.43 -14.38
CA ARG A 118 1.97 4.83 -14.71
C ARG A 118 1.78 5.67 -13.45
N CYS A 119 2.77 6.46 -13.07
CA CYS A 119 2.68 7.33 -11.91
C CYS A 119 1.73 8.51 -12.17
N LEU A 120 0.80 8.73 -11.25
CA LEU A 120 -0.17 9.83 -11.28
C LEU A 120 0.15 10.93 -10.26
N GLY A 121 1.14 10.72 -9.37
CA GLY A 121 1.51 11.65 -8.31
C GLY A 121 0.84 11.33 -6.98
N ASP A 122 1.00 12.22 -6.02
CA ASP A 122 0.48 12.07 -4.65
C ASP A 122 -0.95 12.55 -4.47
N GLN A 123 -1.49 13.25 -5.47
CA GLN A 123 -2.88 13.72 -5.51
C GLN A 123 -3.51 13.46 -6.87
N VAL A 124 -4.75 13.02 -6.86
CA VAL A 124 -5.58 12.83 -8.05
C VAL A 124 -6.96 13.40 -7.81
N ASP A 125 -7.66 13.78 -8.88
CA ASP A 125 -9.04 14.21 -8.80
C ASP A 125 -9.99 13.05 -8.41
N GLU A 126 -11.23 13.40 -8.07
CA GLU A 126 -12.21 12.41 -7.62
C GLU A 126 -12.57 11.39 -8.71
N ALA A 127 -12.68 11.83 -9.96
CA ALA A 127 -12.99 10.95 -11.08
C ALA A 127 -11.86 9.91 -11.29
N THR A 128 -10.60 10.34 -11.26
CA THR A 128 -9.43 9.46 -11.34
C THR A 128 -9.36 8.51 -10.16
N ARG A 129 -9.65 9.00 -8.95
CA ARG A 129 -9.67 8.17 -7.73
C ARG A 129 -10.70 7.06 -7.80
N GLY A 130 -11.85 7.31 -8.39
CA GLY A 130 -12.92 6.33 -8.59
C GLY A 130 -12.71 5.36 -9.75
N ASP A 131 -11.72 5.58 -10.60
CA ASP A 131 -11.41 4.72 -11.74
C ASP A 131 -10.85 3.37 -11.27
N LEU A 132 -11.33 2.27 -11.87
CA LEU A 132 -10.92 0.90 -11.52
C LEU A 132 -9.45 0.61 -11.80
N HIS A 133 -8.83 1.36 -12.71
CA HIS A 133 -7.41 1.21 -13.06
C HIS A 133 -6.49 2.00 -12.12
N THR A 134 -7.04 2.90 -11.31
CA THR A 134 -6.27 3.68 -10.34
C THR A 134 -6.01 2.85 -9.08
N ARG A 135 -4.75 2.84 -8.65
CA ARG A 135 -4.29 2.16 -7.43
C ARG A 135 -3.52 3.13 -6.56
N MET A 136 -3.53 2.90 -5.25
CA MET A 136 -2.64 3.57 -4.31
C MET A 136 -1.43 2.69 -4.00
N ILE A 137 -0.27 3.31 -3.84
CA ILE A 137 0.95 2.67 -3.37
C ILE A 137 1.38 3.34 -2.07
N LEU A 138 1.68 2.52 -1.04
CA LEU A 138 2.40 2.94 0.16
C LEU A 138 3.84 2.48 0.07
N VAL A 139 4.75 3.42 0.28
CA VAL A 139 6.19 3.21 0.15
C VAL A 139 6.76 2.64 1.45
N GLY A 140 7.52 1.54 1.34
CA GLY A 140 8.22 0.93 2.47
C GLY A 140 9.31 1.84 3.02
N ARG A 141 9.60 1.68 4.32
CA ARG A 141 10.63 2.47 5.01
C ARG A 141 11.99 2.32 4.33
N GLY A 142 12.71 3.43 4.21
CA GLY A 142 14.03 3.46 3.59
C GLY A 142 14.02 3.67 2.09
N LEU A 143 12.84 3.64 1.46
CA LEU A 143 12.63 4.05 0.08
C LEU A 143 11.90 5.39 0.06
N ASP A 144 12.10 6.14 -1.01
CA ASP A 144 11.24 7.26 -1.37
C ASP A 144 10.37 6.90 -2.59
N ARG A 145 9.42 7.76 -2.89
CA ARG A 145 8.52 7.59 -4.03
C ARG A 145 9.27 7.47 -5.36
N ALA A 146 10.26 8.33 -5.59
CA ALA A 146 11.05 8.32 -6.82
C ALA A 146 11.84 7.02 -6.98
N GLY A 147 12.47 6.54 -5.91
CA GLY A 147 13.22 5.29 -5.90
C GLY A 147 12.33 4.08 -6.17
N LEU A 148 11.16 4.01 -5.52
CA LEU A 148 10.21 2.93 -5.77
C LEU A 148 9.65 2.99 -7.20
N ALA A 149 9.29 4.18 -7.69
CA ALA A 149 8.79 4.37 -9.05
C ALA A 149 9.79 3.83 -10.09
N THR A 150 11.08 4.08 -9.91
CA THR A 150 12.13 3.52 -10.75
C THR A 150 12.16 2.00 -10.68
N LEU A 151 12.09 1.41 -9.48
CA LEU A 151 12.13 -0.03 -9.29
C LEU A 151 10.96 -0.76 -9.96
N ILE A 152 9.77 -0.20 -9.89
CA ILE A 152 8.54 -0.80 -10.46
C ILE A 152 8.31 -0.46 -11.93
N GLY A 153 9.19 0.35 -12.51
CA GLY A 153 9.09 0.75 -13.93
C GLY A 153 8.02 1.79 -14.22
N CYS A 154 7.60 2.58 -13.21
CA CYS A 154 6.76 3.75 -13.43
C CYS A 154 7.47 4.78 -14.31
N ASP A 155 6.72 5.37 -15.24
CA ASP A 155 7.26 6.40 -16.13
C ASP A 155 7.50 7.69 -15.34
N ALA A 156 8.80 8.05 -15.16
CA ALA A 156 9.21 9.22 -14.40
C ALA A 156 8.91 10.55 -15.13
N LEU A 157 8.62 10.53 -16.42
CA LEU A 157 8.34 11.72 -17.23
C LEU A 157 7.07 12.46 -16.80
N THR A 158 6.12 11.76 -16.19
CA THR A 158 4.87 12.37 -15.71
C THR A 158 5.06 13.18 -14.43
N LEU A 159 6.11 12.93 -13.63
CA LEU A 159 6.43 13.67 -12.40
C LEU A 159 7.13 15.01 -12.67
N SER A 160 7.83 15.17 -13.80
CA SER A 160 8.52 16.39 -14.20
C SER A 160 7.60 17.41 -14.89
N SER A 161 6.53 16.95 -15.51
CA SER A 161 5.57 17.80 -16.25
C SER A 161 4.75 18.71 -15.33
N GLN A 162 4.53 18.33 -14.06
CA GLN A 162 3.75 19.14 -13.12
C GLN A 162 4.56 20.27 -12.45
N ARG A 163 5.89 20.24 -12.51
CA ARG A 163 6.72 21.32 -11.96
C ARG A 163 6.90 22.50 -12.90
N ASN A 164 6.70 22.33 -14.19
CA ASN A 164 6.90 23.39 -15.19
C ASN A 164 5.68 24.25 -15.49
N SER A 165 4.49 23.88 -15.02
CA SER A 165 3.27 24.66 -15.25
C SER A 165 3.02 25.78 -14.24
N ILE A 166 3.84 25.91 -13.20
CA ILE A 166 3.71 26.98 -12.18
C ILE A 166 4.66 28.16 -12.45
N SER A 167 5.60 28.04 -13.40
CA SER A 167 6.64 29.07 -13.62
C SER A 167 6.37 30.03 -14.79
N SER A 168 5.23 29.97 -15.46
CA SER A 168 4.98 30.84 -16.64
C SER A 168 3.81 31.83 -16.51
N ALA A 169 3.36 32.12 -15.28
CA ALA A 169 2.37 33.17 -15.04
C ALA A 169 2.97 34.28 -14.20
N GLY A 170 3.77 35.12 -14.82
CA GLY A 170 4.31 36.31 -14.16
C GLY A 170 5.33 37.06 -14.99
N SER A 171 4.90 37.81 -15.99
CA SER A 171 5.57 39.01 -16.50
C SER A 171 4.85 39.56 -17.72
N THR A 172 3.89 40.44 -17.50
CA THR A 172 3.56 41.51 -18.43
C THR A 172 2.94 42.66 -17.61
N GLU A 173 3.78 43.57 -17.23
CA GLU A 173 3.39 44.95 -17.00
C GLU A 173 4.40 45.86 -17.67
N SER A 174 3.89 46.66 -18.59
CA SER A 174 4.21 48.07 -18.78
C SER A 174 3.20 48.68 -19.70
#